data_afd99e64ced550a78fe6519f57b5a5b9
#
_entry.id   afd99e64ced550a78fe6519f57b5a5b9
#
_cell.length_a   1.000
_cell.length_b   1.000
_cell.length_c   1.000
_cell.angle_alpha   90.00
_cell.angle_beta   90.00
_cell.angle_gamma   90.00
#
_symmetry.space_group_name_H-M   'P 1'
#
loop_
_entity.id
_entity.type
_entity.pdbx_description
1 polymer ?
#
loop_
_entity_poly.entity_id
_entity_poly.type
_entity_poly.pdbx_seq_one_letter_code
_entity_poly.pdbx_strand_id
1 'polypeptide(L)'
;MQNKLVTAWHAYMDKPSPEALEAMLHEDCSFISPVVFTPQKGRDITMTYLLSAGQVFHDTKFRYVNELIGTHRMVLEFEAEIDGKYVNGVDIIDFNDEGKITQFK
;
A
#
# COMPACT_ATOMS: atom_id res chain seq x y z
N MET A 1 -6.96 -15.04 -13.50
CA MET A 1 -6.81 -15.56 -12.13
C MET A 1 -6.93 -14.41 -11.14
N GLN A 2 -7.75 -14.60 -10.14
CA GLN A 2 -7.92 -13.55 -9.15
C GLN A 2 -6.73 -13.48 -8.20
N ASN A 3 -6.24 -12.28 -7.95
CA ASN A 3 -5.12 -12.06 -7.06
C ASN A 3 -5.62 -11.89 -5.63
N LYS A 4 -5.25 -12.83 -4.77
CA LYS A 4 -5.67 -12.80 -3.36
C LYS A 4 -5.12 -11.58 -2.62
N LEU A 5 -3.94 -11.11 -3.01
CA LEU A 5 -3.35 -9.95 -2.36
C LEU A 5 -4.16 -8.68 -2.64
N VAL A 6 -4.67 -8.53 -3.86
CA VAL A 6 -5.51 -7.39 -4.20
C VAL A 6 -6.75 -7.37 -3.30
N THR A 7 -7.40 -8.51 -3.13
CA THR A 7 -8.57 -8.63 -2.26
C THR A 7 -8.21 -8.30 -0.82
N ALA A 8 -7.08 -8.83 -0.33
CA ALA A 8 -6.64 -8.58 1.03
C ALA A 8 -6.28 -7.11 1.24
N TRP A 9 -5.66 -6.48 0.26
CA TRP A 9 -5.29 -5.06 0.35
C TRP A 9 -6.54 -4.17 0.43
N HIS A 10 -7.55 -4.44 -0.42
CA HIS A 10 -8.80 -3.70 -0.36
C HIS A 10 -9.51 -3.89 0.98
N ALA A 11 -9.50 -5.11 1.52
CA ALA A 11 -10.10 -5.36 2.84
C ALA A 11 -9.34 -4.61 3.93
N TYR A 12 -8.02 -4.54 3.84
CA TYR A 12 -7.21 -3.77 4.78
C TYR A 12 -7.54 -2.27 4.70
N MET A 13 -7.66 -1.73 3.49
CA MET A 13 -7.97 -0.31 3.32
C MET A 13 -9.36 0.03 3.86
N ASP A 14 -10.30 -0.91 3.79
CA ASP A 14 -11.65 -0.72 4.31
C ASP A 14 -11.67 -0.78 5.84
N LYS A 15 -10.93 -1.71 6.43
CA LYS A 15 -10.79 -1.87 7.88
C LYS A 15 -9.33 -2.05 8.25
N PRO A 16 -8.56 -0.98 8.39
CA PRO A 16 -7.13 -1.09 8.70
C PRO A 16 -6.89 -1.75 10.06
N SER A 17 -5.96 -2.71 10.08
CA SER A 17 -5.49 -3.29 11.33
C SER A 17 -4.00 -3.66 11.17
N PRO A 18 -3.20 -3.47 12.24
CA PRO A 18 -1.77 -3.85 12.17
C PRO A 18 -1.57 -5.32 11.86
N GLU A 19 -2.43 -6.19 12.38
CA GLU A 19 -2.32 -7.62 12.16
C GLU A 19 -2.54 -8.00 10.69
N ALA A 20 -3.55 -7.39 10.05
CA ALA A 20 -3.83 -7.64 8.63
C ALA A 20 -2.68 -7.15 7.76
N LEU A 21 -2.12 -5.99 8.08
CA LEU A 21 -1.00 -5.43 7.35
C LEU A 21 0.23 -6.32 7.49
N GLU A 22 0.55 -6.74 8.70
CA GLU A 22 1.71 -7.62 8.95
C GLU A 22 1.58 -8.92 8.15
N ALA A 23 0.38 -9.47 8.07
CA ALA A 23 0.15 -10.72 7.35
C ALA A 23 0.41 -10.59 5.84
N MET A 24 0.26 -9.39 5.28
CA MET A 24 0.49 -9.15 3.86
C MET A 24 1.94 -8.83 3.51
N LEU A 25 2.76 -8.41 4.49
CA LEU A 25 4.12 -7.96 4.23
C LEU A 25 5.12 -9.10 4.42
N HIS A 26 6.04 -9.24 3.46
CA HIS A 26 7.18 -10.13 3.63
C HIS A 26 8.10 -9.52 4.70
N GLU A 27 8.81 -10.36 5.48
CA GLU A 27 9.67 -9.86 6.54
C GLU A 27 10.82 -8.98 6.01
N ASP A 28 11.23 -9.20 4.76
CA ASP A 28 12.30 -8.45 4.11
C ASP A 28 11.76 -7.38 3.16
N CYS A 29 10.47 -7.02 3.26
CA CYS A 29 9.89 -6.01 2.38
C CYS A 29 10.56 -4.66 2.60
N SER A 30 10.48 -3.80 1.59
CA SER A 30 11.02 -2.45 1.67
C SER A 30 9.97 -1.42 1.30
N PHE A 31 10.16 -0.22 1.79
CA PHE A 31 9.30 0.92 1.51
C PHE A 31 10.12 2.01 0.84
N ILE A 32 9.64 2.53 -0.29
CA ILE A 32 10.28 3.64 -1.00
C ILE A 32 9.30 4.81 -1.04
N SER A 33 9.70 5.90 -0.38
CA SER A 33 8.91 7.13 -0.38
C SER A 33 9.40 8.04 -1.51
N PRO A 34 8.50 8.78 -2.17
CA PRO A 34 8.93 9.77 -3.16
C PRO A 34 9.71 10.94 -2.53
N VAL A 35 9.62 11.10 -1.21
CA VAL A 35 10.32 12.16 -0.48
C VAL A 35 11.68 11.68 0.03
N VAL A 36 11.75 10.43 0.47
CA VAL A 36 12.99 9.82 0.97
C VAL A 36 13.44 8.79 -0.07
N PHE A 37 14.50 9.10 -0.81
CA PHE A 37 14.91 8.27 -1.94
C PHE A 37 15.63 6.97 -1.55
N THR A 38 16.05 6.85 -0.30
CA THR A 38 16.69 5.63 0.20
C THR A 38 15.63 4.62 0.62
N PRO A 39 15.65 3.39 0.06
CA PRO A 39 14.68 2.37 0.47
C PRO A 39 14.79 2.07 1.96
N GLN A 40 13.65 1.96 2.63
CA GLN A 40 13.59 1.55 4.02
C GLN A 40 13.31 0.06 4.06
N LYS A 41 14.24 -0.71 4.59
CA LYS A 41 14.17 -2.17 4.54
C LYS A 41 13.66 -2.76 5.85
N GLY A 42 12.79 -3.76 5.72
CA GLY A 42 12.25 -4.49 6.84
C GLY A 42 10.77 -4.28 7.03
N ARG A 43 10.09 -5.32 7.51
CA ARG A 43 8.65 -5.29 7.68
C ARG A 43 8.21 -4.26 8.72
N ASP A 44 8.94 -4.16 9.83
CA ASP A 44 8.54 -3.27 10.91
C ASP A 44 8.57 -1.80 10.49
N ILE A 45 9.62 -1.38 9.78
CA ILE A 45 9.72 0.00 9.33
C ILE A 45 8.69 0.28 8.22
N THR A 46 8.46 -0.71 7.34
CA THR A 46 7.45 -0.58 6.30
C THR A 46 6.07 -0.41 6.93
N MET A 47 5.75 -1.21 7.95
CA MET A 47 4.48 -1.07 8.68
C MET A 47 4.33 0.31 9.28
N THR A 48 5.39 0.84 9.88
CA THR A 48 5.36 2.18 10.48
C THR A 48 4.96 3.23 9.44
N TYR A 49 5.58 3.19 8.26
CA TYR A 49 5.26 4.14 7.20
C TYR A 49 3.83 3.97 6.68
N LEU A 50 3.39 2.73 6.46
CA LEU A 50 2.07 2.48 5.91
C LEU A 50 0.96 2.83 6.90
N LEU A 51 1.15 2.54 8.18
CA LEU A 51 0.18 2.92 9.20
C LEU A 51 0.09 4.43 9.35
N SER A 52 1.24 5.13 9.28
CA SER A 52 1.25 6.59 9.32
C SER A 52 0.55 7.20 8.10
N ALA A 53 0.79 6.64 6.93
CA ALA A 53 0.11 7.10 5.71
C ALA A 53 -1.40 6.89 5.82
N GLY A 54 -1.82 5.77 6.39
CA GLY A 54 -3.23 5.49 6.62
C GLY A 54 -3.90 6.55 7.49
N GLN A 55 -3.19 7.04 8.51
CA GLN A 55 -3.71 8.11 9.36
C GLN A 55 -3.83 9.44 8.61
N VAL A 56 -2.85 9.74 7.74
CA VAL A 56 -2.88 10.97 6.93
C VAL A 56 -4.09 10.95 6.01
N PHE A 57 -4.42 9.80 5.42
CA PHE A 57 -5.54 9.68 4.50
C PHE A 57 -6.88 9.41 5.17
N HIS A 58 -6.91 9.29 6.49
CA HIS A 58 -8.16 9.06 7.21
C HIS A 58 -9.11 10.25 7.00
N ASP A 59 -10.35 9.96 6.66
CA ASP A 59 -11.41 10.96 6.40
C ASP A 59 -11.10 11.93 5.26
N THR A 60 -10.28 11.51 4.28
CA THR A 60 -9.92 12.34 3.14
C THR A 60 -10.65 11.96 1.86
N LYS A 61 -11.70 11.14 1.97
CA LYS A 61 -12.41 10.59 0.80
C LYS A 61 -11.48 9.79 -0.10
N PHE A 62 -10.51 9.11 0.50
CA PHE A 62 -9.55 8.28 -0.22
C PHE A 62 -10.27 7.16 -0.95
N ARG A 63 -9.93 6.98 -2.23
CA ARG A 63 -10.48 5.87 -3.02
C ARG A 63 -9.52 5.51 -4.13
N TYR A 64 -9.49 4.23 -4.49
CA TYR A 64 -8.78 3.78 -5.67
C TYR A 64 -9.69 3.92 -6.89
N VAL A 65 -9.15 4.48 -7.97
CA VAL A 65 -9.93 4.76 -9.18
C VAL A 65 -9.48 3.93 -10.38
N ASN A 66 -8.24 3.44 -10.39
CA ASN A 66 -7.73 2.56 -11.43
C ASN A 66 -6.79 1.52 -10.84
N GLU A 67 -6.79 0.32 -11.41
CA GLU A 67 -5.92 -0.77 -10.96
C GLU A 67 -5.34 -1.50 -12.15
N LEU A 68 -4.03 -1.73 -12.11
CA LEU A 68 -3.32 -2.56 -13.10
C LEU A 68 -2.64 -3.67 -12.34
N ILE A 69 -3.04 -4.91 -12.59
CA ILE A 69 -2.55 -6.07 -11.85
C ILE A 69 -1.69 -6.92 -12.76
N GLY A 70 -0.41 -7.02 -12.44
CA GLY A 70 0.53 -7.89 -13.14
C GLY A 70 0.84 -9.16 -12.36
N THR A 71 1.84 -9.89 -12.81
CA THR A 71 2.20 -11.17 -12.19
C THR A 71 2.82 -10.98 -10.80
N HIS A 72 3.69 -9.96 -10.66
CA HIS A 72 4.39 -9.68 -9.40
C HIS A 72 4.41 -8.20 -9.06
N ARG A 73 3.56 -7.41 -9.72
CA ARG A 73 3.45 -5.98 -9.45
C ARG A 73 2.03 -5.54 -9.71
N MET A 74 1.50 -4.72 -8.82
CA MET A 74 0.22 -4.06 -9.07
C MET A 74 0.40 -2.56 -8.88
N VAL A 75 -0.34 -1.78 -9.67
CA VAL A 75 -0.35 -0.33 -9.62
C VAL A 75 -1.77 0.11 -9.31
N LEU A 76 -1.95 0.83 -8.22
CA LEU A 76 -3.26 1.27 -7.75
C LEU A 76 -3.26 2.79 -7.72
N GLU A 77 -4.04 3.39 -8.61
CA GLU A 77 -4.19 4.85 -8.64
C GLU A 77 -5.28 5.27 -7.68
N PHE A 78 -5.01 6.30 -6.88
CA PHE A 78 -5.97 6.78 -5.90
C PHE A 78 -6.23 8.27 -6.04
N GLU A 79 -7.35 8.68 -5.47
CA GLU A 79 -7.73 10.09 -5.30
C GLU A 79 -8.11 10.31 -3.85
N ALA A 80 -7.89 11.52 -3.37
CA ALA A 80 -8.29 11.93 -2.03
C ALA A 80 -8.45 13.46 -1.99
N GLU A 81 -9.04 13.96 -0.91
CA GLU A 81 -9.10 15.40 -0.64
C GLU A 81 -8.47 15.65 0.72
N ILE A 82 -7.39 16.43 0.75
CA ILE A 82 -6.69 16.77 1.98
C ILE A 82 -6.73 18.28 2.14
N ASP A 83 -7.35 18.75 3.22
CA ASP A 83 -7.52 20.17 3.50
C ASP A 83 -8.16 20.91 2.34
N GLY A 84 -9.16 20.30 1.71
CA GLY A 84 -9.88 20.89 0.59
C GLY A 84 -9.13 20.82 -0.74
N LYS A 85 -7.97 20.18 -0.79
CA LYS A 85 -7.18 20.06 -2.00
C LYS A 85 -7.26 18.65 -2.57
N TYR A 86 -7.43 18.59 -3.89
CA TYR A 86 -7.45 17.32 -4.60
C TYR A 86 -6.04 16.73 -4.65
N VAL A 87 -5.95 15.43 -4.33
CA VAL A 87 -4.70 14.67 -4.39
C VAL A 87 -4.93 13.45 -5.27
N ASN A 88 -4.01 13.23 -6.20
CA ASN A 88 -4.02 12.05 -7.06
C ASN A 88 -2.64 11.41 -7.01
N GLY A 89 -2.59 10.13 -6.74
CA GLY A 89 -1.32 9.43 -6.63
C GLY A 89 -1.45 7.98 -7.03
N VAL A 90 -0.34 7.26 -6.96
CA VAL A 90 -0.31 5.82 -7.25
C VAL A 90 0.49 5.10 -6.18
N ASP A 91 0.04 3.89 -5.88
CA ASP A 91 0.80 2.92 -5.08
C ASP A 91 1.32 1.86 -6.03
N ILE A 92 2.62 1.60 -5.99
CA ILE A 92 3.23 0.53 -6.77
C ILE A 92 3.67 -0.54 -5.79
N ILE A 93 3.04 -1.71 -5.88
CA ILE A 93 3.22 -2.78 -4.91
C ILE A 93 3.78 -4.00 -5.61
N ASP A 94 5.00 -4.41 -5.22
CA ASP A 94 5.60 -5.63 -5.71
C ASP A 94 5.33 -6.76 -4.72
N PHE A 95 5.08 -7.96 -5.23
CA PHE A 95 4.77 -9.11 -4.40
C PHE A 95 5.37 -10.38 -4.99
N ASN A 96 5.55 -11.40 -4.13
CA ASN A 96 6.12 -12.68 -4.54
C ASN A 96 5.03 -13.69 -4.87
N ASP A 97 5.46 -14.93 -5.21
CA ASP A 97 4.54 -15.99 -5.59
C ASP A 97 3.61 -16.42 -4.46
N GLU A 98 3.99 -16.13 -3.22
CA GLU A 98 3.16 -16.43 -2.05
C GLU A 98 2.13 -15.34 -1.76
N GLY A 99 2.13 -14.26 -2.54
CA GLY A 99 1.22 -13.14 -2.33
C GLY A 99 1.64 -12.23 -1.20
N LYS A 100 2.92 -12.23 -0.83
CA LYS A 100 3.45 -11.33 0.19
C LYS A 100 4.07 -10.12 -0.47
N ILE A 101 3.81 -8.93 0.08
CA ILE A 101 4.37 -7.69 -0.45
C ILE A 101 5.86 -7.66 -0.17
N THR A 102 6.67 -7.46 -1.23
CA THR A 102 8.12 -7.38 -1.12
C THR A 102 8.62 -5.95 -1.23
N GLN A 103 7.88 -5.07 -1.87
CA GLN A 103 8.21 -3.64 -1.94
C GLN A 103 6.95 -2.82 -2.11
N PHE A 104 6.86 -1.75 -1.35
CA PHE A 104 5.79 -0.77 -1.46
C PHE A 104 6.39 0.58 -1.83
N LYS A 105 5.81 1.22 -2.83
CA LYS A 105 6.36 2.46 -3.36
C LYS A 105 5.33 3.56 -3.55
#